data_d7cc64f926de51a01d95c2e48a13d8b7
#
_entry.id   d7cc64f926de51a01d95c2e48a13d8b7
#
_cell.length_a   1.000
_cell.length_b   1.000
_cell.length_c   1.000
_cell.angle_alpha   90.00
_cell.angle_beta   90.00
_cell.angle_gamma   90.00
#
_symmetry.space_group_name_H-M   'P 1'
#
loop_
_entity.id
_entity.type
_entity.pdbx_description
1 polymer ?
#
loop_
_entity_poly.entity_id
_entity_poly.type
_entity_poly.pdbx_seq_one_letter_code
_entity_poly.pdbx_strand_id
1 'polypeptide(L)'
;MAWVWLSIAILFEVAGTISMKLSEGLSKPGLAVLMGAFYLISFGVMSLALKEIPVSIAYAIWSGAGITILAVVGLFAFQEPMTWLKAGSLLLIILGVAGLRISSPEAKVSNYSTSSITGYSSSAAPMEVSIHPLAESASIKEESR
;
A
#
# COMPACT_ATOMS: atom_id res chain seq x y z
N MET A 1 16.64 8.49 6.20
CA MET A 1 15.68 9.62 6.33
C MET A 1 14.22 9.17 6.23
N ALA A 2 13.94 7.96 5.71
CA ALA A 2 12.56 7.49 5.49
C ALA A 2 11.67 7.42 6.74
N TRP A 3 12.23 7.13 7.90
CA TRP A 3 11.49 7.11 9.18
C TRP A 3 10.95 8.47 9.58
N VAL A 4 11.66 9.54 9.24
CA VAL A 4 11.18 10.93 9.48
C VAL A 4 9.98 11.22 8.57
N TRP A 5 10.05 10.82 7.29
CA TRP A 5 8.94 10.97 6.36
C TRP A 5 7.70 10.20 6.83
N LEU A 6 7.88 8.97 7.31
CA LEU A 6 6.79 8.17 7.86
C LEU A 6 6.15 8.85 9.08
N SER A 7 6.95 9.39 9.99
CA SER A 7 6.44 10.11 11.17
C SER A 7 5.65 11.35 10.79
N ILE A 8 6.15 12.13 9.82
CA ILE A 8 5.45 13.31 9.30
C ILE A 8 4.12 12.91 8.65
N ALA A 9 4.10 11.83 7.84
CA ALA A 9 2.89 11.32 7.22
C ALA A 9 1.83 10.95 8.26
N ILE A 10 2.22 10.28 9.36
CA ILE A 10 1.33 9.92 10.48
C ILE A 10 0.74 11.17 11.13
N LEU A 11 1.54 12.22 11.37
CA LEU A 11 1.05 13.45 11.99
C LEU A 11 0.02 14.16 11.11
N PHE A 12 0.25 14.24 9.80
CA PHE A 12 -0.72 14.83 8.87
C PHE A 12 -2.00 13.97 8.77
N GLU A 13 -1.89 12.67 8.78
CA GLU A 13 -3.05 11.75 8.81
C GLU A 13 -3.90 11.97 10.06
N VAL A 14 -3.27 12.02 11.24
CA VAL A 14 -3.95 12.28 12.51
C VAL A 14 -4.64 13.64 12.49
N ALA A 15 -3.98 14.69 11.99
CA ALA A 15 -4.57 16.03 11.85
C ALA A 15 -5.78 15.99 10.89
N GLY A 16 -5.69 15.25 9.80
CA GLY A 16 -6.80 15.02 8.86
C GLY A 16 -7.99 14.33 9.53
N THR A 17 -7.73 13.28 10.29
CA THR A 17 -8.76 12.52 11.02
C THR A 17 -9.44 13.37 12.10
N ILE A 18 -8.68 14.18 12.83
CA ILE A 18 -9.24 15.15 13.80
C ILE A 18 -10.11 16.19 13.09
N SER A 19 -9.64 16.74 11.97
CA SER A 19 -10.42 17.68 11.16
C SER A 19 -11.71 17.06 10.65
N MET A 20 -11.68 15.78 10.25
CA MET A 20 -12.87 15.04 9.85
C MET A 20 -13.88 14.92 10.99
N LYS A 21 -13.42 14.58 12.20
CA LYS A 21 -14.31 14.47 13.38
C LYS A 21 -14.93 15.84 13.73
N LEU A 22 -14.14 16.93 13.67
CA LEU A 22 -14.62 18.28 13.95
C LEU A 22 -15.55 18.83 12.86
N SER A 23 -15.52 18.26 11.65
CA SER A 23 -16.39 18.66 10.54
C SER A 23 -17.83 18.16 10.67
N GLU A 24 -18.12 17.33 11.69
CA GLU A 24 -19.48 16.80 11.96
C GLU A 24 -20.10 16.16 10.72
N GLY A 25 -19.41 15.16 10.16
CA GLY A 25 -19.89 14.46 8.97
C GLY A 25 -19.80 15.30 7.68
N LEU A 26 -18.76 16.13 7.55
CA LEU A 26 -18.52 17.03 6.41
C LEU A 26 -19.51 18.21 6.30
N SER A 27 -20.29 18.49 7.35
CA SER A 27 -21.23 19.60 7.38
C SER A 27 -20.54 20.98 7.41
N LYS A 28 -19.26 21.03 7.82
CA LYS A 28 -18.44 22.25 7.86
C LYS A 28 -17.45 22.23 6.70
N PRO A 29 -17.73 22.91 5.58
CA PRO A 29 -16.93 22.79 4.35
C PRO A 29 -15.46 23.18 4.53
N GLY A 30 -15.15 24.16 5.38
CA GLY A 30 -13.77 24.57 5.66
C GLY A 30 -12.94 23.46 6.30
N LEU A 31 -13.51 22.74 7.29
CA LEU A 31 -12.84 21.61 7.93
C LEU A 31 -12.76 20.38 6.99
N ALA A 32 -13.74 20.20 6.13
CA ALA A 32 -13.72 19.13 5.13
C ALA A 32 -12.60 19.36 4.10
N VAL A 33 -12.39 20.59 3.64
CA VAL A 33 -11.28 20.94 2.74
C VAL A 33 -9.95 20.77 3.46
N LEU A 34 -9.85 21.21 4.71
CA LEU A 34 -8.64 21.06 5.52
C LEU A 34 -8.26 19.59 5.72
N MET A 35 -9.26 18.75 6.02
CA MET A 35 -9.11 17.28 6.08
C MET A 35 -8.52 16.74 4.77
N GLY A 36 -9.11 17.11 3.63
CA GLY A 36 -8.63 16.67 2.32
C GLY A 36 -7.19 17.09 2.06
N ALA A 37 -6.82 18.33 2.40
CA ALA A 37 -5.46 18.80 2.27
C ALA A 37 -4.47 18.00 3.13
N PHE A 38 -4.81 17.71 4.39
CA PHE A 38 -3.98 16.93 5.28
C PHE A 38 -3.78 15.50 4.77
N TYR A 39 -4.83 14.84 4.27
CA TYR A 39 -4.70 13.51 3.69
C TYR A 39 -3.83 13.49 2.43
N LEU A 40 -4.00 14.46 1.53
CA LEU A 40 -3.17 14.55 0.33
C LEU A 40 -1.69 14.73 0.69
N ILE A 41 -1.37 15.59 1.66
CA ILE A 41 0.00 15.77 2.15
C ILE A 41 0.51 14.48 2.79
N SER A 42 -0.29 13.84 3.66
CA SER A 42 0.07 12.58 4.33
C SER A 42 0.45 11.50 3.33
N PHE A 43 -0.39 11.23 2.32
CA PHE A 43 -0.10 10.22 1.30
C PHE A 43 1.07 10.61 0.40
N GLY A 44 1.22 11.90 0.07
CA GLY A 44 2.37 12.39 -0.68
C GLY A 44 3.68 12.16 0.07
N VAL A 45 3.72 12.47 1.37
CA VAL A 45 4.89 12.23 2.23
C VAL A 45 5.12 10.74 2.47
N MET A 46 4.04 9.94 2.65
CA MET A 46 4.11 8.50 2.80
C MET A 46 4.82 7.85 1.60
N SER A 47 4.55 8.33 0.38
CA SER A 47 5.19 7.81 -0.82
C SER A 47 6.72 7.94 -0.80
N LEU A 48 7.25 8.98 -0.12
CA LEU A 48 8.69 9.15 0.06
C LEU A 48 9.28 8.14 1.06
N ALA A 49 8.53 7.81 2.11
CA ALA A 49 8.93 6.80 3.08
C ALA A 49 8.98 5.40 2.44
N LEU A 50 8.04 5.09 1.55
CA LEU A 50 7.94 3.81 0.86
C LEU A 50 9.08 3.53 -0.15
N LYS A 51 9.91 4.52 -0.47
CA LYS A 51 11.10 4.31 -1.30
C LYS A 51 12.19 3.51 -0.59
N GLU A 52 12.24 3.59 0.73
CA GLU A 52 13.29 2.95 1.54
C GLU A 52 12.72 1.89 2.51
N ILE A 53 11.43 1.99 2.87
CA ILE A 53 10.79 1.09 3.83
C ILE A 53 9.86 0.14 3.08
N PRO A 54 9.92 -1.19 3.34
CA PRO A 54 8.96 -2.15 2.79
C PRO A 54 7.52 -1.77 3.13
N VAL A 55 6.60 -1.90 2.17
CA VAL A 55 5.20 -1.47 2.30
C VAL A 55 4.52 -2.08 3.53
N SER A 56 4.74 -3.37 3.79
CA SER A 56 4.14 -4.06 4.94
C SER A 56 4.56 -3.47 6.28
N ILE A 57 5.85 -3.11 6.42
CA ILE A 57 6.39 -2.50 7.65
C ILE A 57 5.90 -1.08 7.81
N ALA A 58 5.95 -0.29 6.72
CA ALA A 58 5.47 1.09 6.73
C ALA A 58 4.00 1.16 7.13
N TYR A 59 3.16 0.29 6.55
CA TYR A 59 1.72 0.24 6.85
C TYR A 59 1.43 -0.22 8.28
N ALA A 60 2.14 -1.23 8.78
CA ALA A 60 1.96 -1.71 10.14
C ALA A 60 2.30 -0.62 11.17
N ILE A 61 3.39 0.10 10.96
CA ILE A 61 3.80 1.20 11.85
C ILE A 61 2.85 2.40 11.71
N TRP A 62 2.50 2.77 10.49
CA TRP A 62 1.59 3.87 10.23
C TRP A 62 0.22 3.65 10.88
N SER A 63 -0.39 2.48 10.67
CA SER A 63 -1.68 2.16 11.28
C SER A 63 -1.60 2.01 12.80
N GLY A 64 -0.58 1.31 13.31
CA GLY A 64 -0.42 1.12 14.76
C GLY A 64 -0.15 2.43 15.50
N ALA A 65 0.74 3.27 14.98
CA ALA A 65 1.04 4.57 15.56
C ALA A 65 -0.15 5.54 15.40
N GLY A 66 -0.79 5.59 14.23
CA GLY A 66 -1.95 6.43 13.98
C GLY A 66 -3.09 6.12 14.94
N ILE A 67 -3.49 4.85 15.07
CA ILE A 67 -4.55 4.42 16.00
C ILE A 67 -4.17 4.76 17.45
N THR A 68 -2.91 4.57 17.85
CA THR A 68 -2.47 4.87 19.21
C THR A 68 -2.56 6.36 19.51
N ILE A 69 -2.08 7.21 18.61
CA ILE A 69 -2.17 8.68 18.76
C ILE A 69 -3.63 9.12 18.78
N LEU A 70 -4.47 8.60 17.89
CA LEU A 70 -5.90 8.92 17.84
C LEU A 70 -6.63 8.47 19.11
N ALA A 71 -6.27 7.33 19.70
CA ALA A 71 -6.84 6.90 20.97
C ALA A 71 -6.48 7.83 22.12
N VAL A 72 -5.24 8.34 22.14
CA VAL A 72 -4.80 9.34 23.14
C VAL A 72 -5.54 10.66 22.92
N VAL A 73 -5.63 11.15 21.67
CA VAL A 73 -6.39 12.35 21.34
C VAL A 73 -7.87 12.19 21.67
N GLY A 74 -8.46 11.03 21.36
CA GLY A 74 -9.84 10.69 21.68
C GLY A 74 -10.13 10.80 23.19
N LEU A 75 -9.22 10.29 24.01
CA LEU A 75 -9.34 10.37 25.47
C LEU A 75 -9.29 11.82 25.97
N PHE A 76 -8.29 12.61 25.54
CA PHE A 76 -8.07 13.94 26.10
C PHE A 76 -8.90 15.04 25.43
N ALA A 77 -9.04 15.01 24.10
CA ALA A 77 -9.71 16.08 23.36
C ALA A 77 -11.22 15.81 23.18
N PHE A 78 -11.62 14.54 23.06
CA PHE A 78 -13.01 14.14 22.83
C PHE A 78 -13.65 13.45 24.03
N GLN A 79 -12.92 13.31 25.15
CA GLN A 79 -13.39 12.67 26.38
C GLN A 79 -14.01 11.27 26.15
N GLU A 80 -13.43 10.54 25.18
CA GLU A 80 -13.87 9.17 24.90
C GLU A 80 -13.51 8.23 26.06
N PRO A 81 -14.41 7.31 26.47
CA PRO A 81 -14.11 6.39 27.55
C PRO A 81 -12.99 5.43 27.15
N MET A 82 -11.98 5.31 28.00
CA MET A 82 -10.92 4.32 27.85
C MET A 82 -11.28 3.09 28.69
N THR A 83 -11.69 2.02 28.02
CA THR A 83 -11.95 0.74 28.71
C THR A 83 -10.66 -0.07 28.81
N TRP A 84 -10.57 -0.97 29.79
CA TRP A 84 -9.44 -1.89 29.94
C TRP A 84 -9.24 -2.76 28.69
N LEU A 85 -10.33 -3.15 28.02
CA LEU A 85 -10.26 -3.89 26.77
C LEU A 85 -9.63 -3.05 25.65
N LYS A 86 -10.02 -1.77 25.53
CA LYS A 86 -9.45 -0.83 24.54
C LYS A 86 -7.94 -0.62 24.79
N ALA A 87 -7.54 -0.42 26.06
CA ALA A 87 -6.15 -0.27 26.44
C ALA A 87 -5.32 -1.54 26.14
N GLY A 88 -5.84 -2.71 26.49
CA GLY A 88 -5.19 -3.99 26.21
C GLY A 88 -5.04 -4.26 24.71
N SER A 89 -6.05 -3.93 23.91
CA SER A 89 -6.00 -4.08 22.45
C SER A 89 -4.97 -3.15 21.82
N LEU A 90 -4.86 -1.90 22.27
CA LEU A 90 -3.83 -0.96 21.81
C LEU A 90 -2.43 -1.46 22.15
N LEU A 91 -2.23 -1.98 23.36
CA LEU A 91 -0.95 -2.57 23.76
C LEU A 91 -0.58 -3.75 22.85
N LEU A 92 -1.54 -4.61 22.53
CA LEU A 92 -1.32 -5.75 21.65
C LEU A 92 -0.93 -5.32 20.22
N ILE A 93 -1.55 -4.25 19.71
CA ILE A 93 -1.19 -3.66 18.40
C ILE A 93 0.25 -3.16 18.44
N ILE A 94 0.64 -2.41 19.46
CA ILE A 94 2.00 -1.89 19.60
C ILE A 94 3.02 -3.04 19.67
N LEU A 95 2.74 -4.07 20.46
CA LEU A 95 3.62 -5.24 20.57
C LEU A 95 3.72 -6.00 19.23
N GLY A 96 2.60 -6.14 18.50
CA GLY A 96 2.58 -6.77 17.18
C GLY A 96 3.43 -6.01 16.18
N VAL A 97 3.31 -4.68 16.13
CA VAL A 97 4.10 -3.81 15.24
C VAL A 97 5.59 -3.86 15.62
N ALA A 98 5.91 -3.83 16.91
CA ALA A 98 7.29 -3.96 17.38
C ALA A 98 7.90 -5.33 17.01
N GLY A 99 7.13 -6.40 17.18
CA GLY A 99 7.53 -7.75 16.78
C GLY A 99 7.79 -7.86 15.27
N LEU A 100 6.91 -7.27 14.45
CA LEU A 100 7.08 -7.25 13.00
C LEU A 100 8.37 -6.52 12.60
N ARG A 101 8.70 -5.42 13.26
CA ARG A 101 9.93 -4.67 12.98
C ARG A 101 11.19 -5.46 13.34
N ILE A 102 11.17 -6.18 14.46
CA ILE A 102 12.31 -7.00 14.91
C ILE A 102 12.49 -8.22 14.00
N SER A 103 11.39 -8.82 13.56
CA SER A 103 11.37 -10.01 12.70
C SER A 103 11.73 -9.73 11.25
N SER A 104 11.73 -8.46 10.82
CA SER A 104 12.11 -8.08 9.46
C SER A 104 13.56 -7.62 9.47
N PRO A 105 14.56 -8.48 9.14
CA PRO A 105 15.89 -8.01 8.79
C PRO A 105 15.71 -7.02 7.64
N GLU A 106 16.49 -5.95 7.60
CA GLU A 106 16.46 -4.97 6.52
C GLU A 106 16.48 -5.72 5.18
N ALA A 107 15.29 -5.96 4.64
CA ALA A 107 15.18 -6.38 3.26
C ALA A 107 15.68 -5.18 2.47
N LYS A 108 17.00 -5.18 2.17
CA LYS A 108 17.53 -4.39 1.07
C LYS A 108 16.53 -4.60 -0.05
N VAL A 109 15.93 -3.52 -0.53
CA VAL A 109 15.21 -3.48 -1.79
C VAL A 109 16.28 -3.74 -2.85
N SER A 110 16.77 -4.97 -2.88
CA SER A 110 17.76 -5.47 -3.81
C SER A 110 16.98 -5.97 -5.00
N ASN A 111 16.92 -5.08 -6.00
CA ASN A 111 16.83 -5.47 -7.40
C ASN A 111 15.75 -6.51 -7.80
N TYR A 112 14.48 -6.16 -7.58
CA TYR A 112 13.42 -6.70 -8.44
C TYR A 112 13.43 -5.99 -9.80
N SER A 113 14.61 -5.58 -10.25
CA SER A 113 14.80 -4.95 -11.54
C SER A 113 15.70 -5.82 -12.36
N THR A 114 15.20 -6.24 -13.48
CA THR A 114 15.90 -6.66 -14.69
C THR A 114 16.06 -8.16 -14.93
N SER A 115 16.23 -9.03 -13.94
CA SER A 115 16.43 -10.45 -14.25
C SER A 115 15.16 -11.18 -14.67
N SER A 116 13.97 -10.73 -14.26
CA SER A 116 12.71 -11.35 -14.67
C SER A 116 12.26 -10.95 -16.07
N ILE A 117 12.68 -9.78 -16.56
CA ILE A 117 12.33 -9.31 -17.90
C ILE A 117 13.26 -9.92 -18.95
N THR A 118 14.52 -10.13 -18.61
CA THR A 118 15.51 -10.75 -19.52
C THR A 118 15.32 -12.25 -19.67
N GLY A 119 14.80 -12.93 -18.62
CA GLY A 119 14.48 -14.36 -18.68
C GLY A 119 13.30 -14.71 -19.58
N TYR A 120 12.34 -13.77 -19.75
CA TYR A 120 11.17 -14.00 -20.61
C TYR A 120 11.49 -13.81 -22.11
N SER A 121 12.49 -13.01 -22.44
CA SER A 121 12.89 -12.76 -23.83
C SER A 121 13.79 -13.86 -24.41
N SER A 122 14.44 -14.69 -23.59
CA SER A 122 15.36 -15.74 -24.06
C SER A 122 14.70 -17.12 -24.22
N SER A 123 13.47 -17.31 -23.72
CA SER A 123 12.72 -18.57 -23.85
C SER A 123 11.64 -18.55 -24.93
N ALA A 124 11.49 -17.47 -25.66
CA ALA A 124 10.69 -17.45 -26.86
C ALA A 124 11.51 -18.00 -28.01
N ALA A 125 11.61 -19.32 -28.09
CA ALA A 125 11.94 -20.00 -29.34
C ALA A 125 10.94 -19.53 -30.41
N PRO A 126 11.37 -19.21 -31.64
CA PRO A 126 10.44 -18.84 -32.70
C PRO A 126 9.47 -20.01 -32.89
N MET A 127 8.19 -19.76 -32.62
CA MET A 127 7.13 -20.63 -33.14
C MET A 127 7.24 -20.55 -34.66
N GLU A 128 7.88 -21.55 -35.24
CA GLU A 128 7.80 -21.82 -36.67
C GLU A 128 6.33 -22.17 -36.95
N VAL A 129 5.59 -21.15 -37.40
CA VAL A 129 4.25 -21.34 -37.94
C VAL A 129 4.42 -22.13 -39.22
N SER A 130 4.34 -23.45 -39.12
CA SER A 130 4.22 -24.36 -40.28
C SER A 130 2.88 -24.05 -40.96
N ILE A 131 2.94 -23.15 -41.92
CA ILE A 131 1.83 -22.94 -42.87
C ILE A 131 1.85 -24.14 -43.80
N HIS A 132 1.11 -25.18 -43.44
CA HIS A 132 0.82 -26.28 -44.33
C HIS A 132 -0.06 -25.73 -45.47
N PRO A 133 0.38 -25.71 -46.73
CA PRO A 133 -0.44 -25.21 -47.82
C PRO A 133 -1.59 -26.20 -48.07
N LEU A 134 -2.83 -25.75 -47.85
CA LEU A 134 -4.07 -26.41 -48.24
C LEU A 134 -4.25 -26.41 -49.77
N ALA A 135 -3.21 -26.77 -50.52
CA ALA A 135 -3.24 -26.76 -52.01
C ALA A 135 -3.32 -28.16 -52.64
N GLU A 136 -3.47 -29.22 -51.83
CA GLU A 136 -3.46 -30.58 -52.38
C GLU A 136 -4.84 -31.27 -52.42
N SER A 137 -5.93 -30.60 -52.07
CA SER A 137 -7.27 -31.19 -52.16
C SER A 137 -8.08 -30.84 -53.42
N ALA A 138 -7.51 -30.02 -54.33
CA ALA A 138 -8.21 -29.62 -55.56
C ALA A 138 -7.85 -30.48 -56.78
N SER A 139 -6.81 -31.38 -56.72
CA SER A 139 -6.34 -32.12 -57.90
C SER A 139 -6.95 -33.54 -58.05
N ILE A 140 -7.73 -34.00 -57.06
CA ILE A 140 -8.25 -35.39 -57.11
C ILE A 140 -9.69 -35.45 -57.65
N LYS A 141 -10.28 -34.35 -58.08
CA LYS A 141 -11.68 -34.33 -58.52
C LYS A 141 -11.87 -34.18 -60.05
N GLU A 142 -10.78 -34.18 -60.82
CA GLU A 142 -10.86 -33.98 -62.29
C GLU A 142 -10.50 -35.24 -63.12
N GLU A 143 -10.19 -36.38 -62.46
CA GLU A 143 -9.85 -37.60 -63.22
C GLU A 143 -10.91 -38.72 -63.09
N SER A 144 -12.18 -38.35 -62.88
CA SER A 144 -13.31 -39.29 -62.92
C SER A 144 -14.50 -38.71 -63.65
N ARG A 145 -14.26 -38.34 -64.97
CA ARG A 145 -15.35 -38.19 -65.93
C ARG A 145 -14.88 -38.47 -67.33
#